data_ceac08070e9611b3ffc19bc8dd3dedbb
#
_entry.id   ceac08070e9611b3ffc19bc8dd3dedbb
#
_cell.length_a   1.000
_cell.length_b   1.000
_cell.length_c   1.000
_cell.angle_alpha   90.00
_cell.angle_beta   90.00
_cell.angle_gamma   90.00
#
_symmetry.space_group_name_H-M   'P 1'
#
loop_
_entity.id
_entity.type
_entity.pdbx_description
1 polymer ?
#
loop_
_entity_poly.entity_id
_entity_poly.type
_entity_poly.pdbx_seq_one_letter_code
_entity_poly.pdbx_strand_id
1 'polypeptide(L)'
;MISIAILFLLIISSLSEDKLVFLMTHIRHGARAPQKYYDQSKYLDYVLESWNNPGELTPIGQRMHYALGLQNREDYITKKKFLSENFDPHEILIYSTKFNRTLLSVSSFFQGLYPPGTGGNITEEQKNNSKPQVNLSPEVEKELEKLELNSLPEKMSVFPIRMINDNERKIIIYDIPECLWKRDEMRKINLEKSEDLKKFIEEFKKKYKDDIFKIYETKPEYNIDFIDNFCDAFISGSTELKEMKKLNDTGINKNELLDQCFEFMKLNFRDWISGDSERILPTLEVSKLMREFIHYMNQRIDADIKGEDTSKNYEDYSKPKMLMISGHDSTISMWEMFLIKIFLGNKEQNYKYPKFASQFTFEIVTDDKEVPQGKKTYINYTINCYLNDELFLTKNVDEFIKEVEQKIYTDDKINEICHFDNDSSDKESSSDEDKGKDLYFILTIVFSATTGVLLLLMVFFIIKACRNKNSETIVKEGRLLNNSETSF
;
A
#
# COMPACT_ATOMS: atom_id res chain seq x y z
N MET A 1 -11.14 55.77 -0.81
CA MET A 1 -11.50 54.34 -0.63
C MET A 1 -10.76 53.40 -1.58
N ILE A 2 -10.54 53.76 -2.84
CA ILE A 2 -9.79 52.91 -3.82
C ILE A 2 -8.31 52.73 -3.41
N SER A 3 -7.66 53.74 -2.84
CA SER A 3 -6.25 53.64 -2.37
C SER A 3 -6.03 52.70 -1.20
N ILE A 4 -7.00 52.57 -0.28
CA ILE A 4 -6.88 51.67 0.88
C ILE A 4 -7.11 50.19 0.45
N ALA A 5 -8.01 49.95 -0.50
CA ALA A 5 -8.22 48.60 -1.05
C ALA A 5 -7.01 48.11 -1.88
N ILE A 6 -6.36 49.03 -2.64
CA ILE A 6 -5.12 48.71 -3.37
C ILE A 6 -3.98 48.47 -2.39
N LEU A 7 -3.87 49.26 -1.31
CA LEU A 7 -2.88 49.04 -0.26
C LEU A 7 -3.11 47.72 0.49
N PHE A 8 -4.37 47.36 0.76
CA PHE A 8 -4.73 46.05 1.35
C PHE A 8 -4.44 44.88 0.41
N LEU A 9 -4.70 45.04 -0.91
CA LEU A 9 -4.32 44.04 -1.93
C LEU A 9 -2.81 43.93 -2.10
N LEU A 10 -2.06 45.03 -2.00
CA LEU A 10 -0.60 45.03 -2.03
C LEU A 10 0.03 44.48 -0.75
N ILE A 11 -0.60 44.62 0.39
CA ILE A 11 -0.19 43.97 1.66
C ILE A 11 -0.46 42.48 1.63
N ILE A 12 -1.56 42.03 1.04
CA ILE A 12 -1.86 40.59 0.86
C ILE A 12 -0.89 39.95 -0.18
N SER A 13 -0.43 40.71 -1.19
CA SER A 13 0.54 40.22 -2.18
C SER A 13 2.00 40.22 -1.67
N SER A 14 2.27 40.78 -0.48
CA SER A 14 3.61 40.79 0.13
C SER A 14 3.83 39.78 1.24
N LEU A 15 2.84 38.93 1.56
CA LEU A 15 3.06 37.73 2.35
C LEU A 15 3.88 36.77 1.49
N SER A 16 5.19 36.77 1.73
CA SER A 16 6.12 35.83 1.12
C SER A 16 5.60 34.41 1.42
N GLU A 17 5.29 33.71 0.40
CA GLU A 17 5.04 32.29 0.56
C GLU A 17 6.37 31.63 0.96
N ASP A 18 6.37 30.87 2.07
CA ASP A 18 7.56 30.18 2.56
C ASP A 18 8.09 29.25 1.47
N LYS A 19 9.40 29.18 1.31
CA LYS A 19 10.04 28.25 0.38
C LYS A 19 9.92 26.83 0.88
N LEU A 20 9.28 25.96 0.09
CA LEU A 20 9.25 24.53 0.34
C LEU A 20 10.62 23.91 0.06
N VAL A 21 11.14 23.10 0.98
CA VAL A 21 12.47 22.46 0.93
C VAL A 21 12.37 20.96 0.79
N PHE A 22 11.43 20.34 1.49
CA PHE A 22 11.19 18.89 1.44
C PHE A 22 9.71 18.61 1.62
N LEU A 23 9.25 17.56 0.93
CA LEU A 23 7.87 17.07 0.98
C LEU A 23 7.86 15.57 1.28
N MET A 24 7.11 15.14 2.28
CA MET A 24 6.75 13.75 2.45
C MET A 24 5.23 13.62 2.36
N THR A 25 4.76 12.69 1.54
CA THR A 25 3.34 12.40 1.40
C THR A 25 3.08 10.93 1.59
N HIS A 26 2.19 10.59 2.52
CA HIS A 26 1.72 9.24 2.75
C HIS A 26 0.24 9.15 2.37
N ILE A 27 -0.10 8.25 1.43
CA ILE A 27 -1.48 8.05 0.98
C ILE A 27 -2.01 6.68 1.43
N ARG A 28 -3.26 6.63 1.86
CA ARG A 28 -4.05 5.39 1.95
C ARG A 28 -4.48 5.00 0.55
N HIS A 29 -4.50 3.69 0.23
CA HIS A 29 -5.08 3.21 -1.03
C HIS A 29 -6.50 3.76 -1.27
N GLY A 30 -6.94 3.82 -2.52
CA GLY A 30 -8.28 4.23 -2.93
C GLY A 30 -9.37 3.21 -2.60
N ALA A 31 -10.59 3.49 -3.07
CA ALA A 31 -11.71 2.55 -2.95
C ALA A 31 -11.33 1.18 -3.50
N ARG A 32 -11.76 0.14 -2.78
CA ARG A 32 -11.44 -1.26 -3.05
C ARG A 32 -12.63 -2.16 -2.80
N ALA A 33 -12.56 -3.37 -3.35
CA ALA A 33 -13.45 -4.44 -2.93
C ALA A 33 -13.24 -4.76 -1.43
N PRO A 34 -14.27 -5.25 -0.71
CA PRO A 34 -14.14 -5.69 0.67
C PRO A 34 -13.02 -6.71 0.83
N GLN A 35 -12.30 -6.67 1.96
CA GLN A 35 -11.15 -7.57 2.19
C GLN A 35 -11.56 -8.94 2.66
N LYS A 36 -12.52 -8.98 3.57
CA LYS A 36 -12.99 -10.21 4.19
C LYS A 36 -14.46 -10.43 3.85
N TYR A 37 -14.83 -11.68 3.73
CA TYR A 37 -16.19 -12.12 3.55
C TYR A 37 -16.56 -12.95 4.76
N TYR A 38 -17.72 -12.68 5.35
CA TYR A 38 -18.22 -13.49 6.44
C TYR A 38 -18.69 -14.82 5.87
N ASP A 39 -18.02 -15.92 6.25
CA ASP A 39 -18.04 -17.26 5.63
C ASP A 39 -19.41 -17.99 5.71
N GLN A 40 -20.41 -17.42 6.36
CA GLN A 40 -21.68 -18.10 6.65
C GLN A 40 -22.92 -17.41 6.06
N SER A 41 -22.78 -16.45 5.14
CA SER A 41 -23.92 -15.70 4.67
C SER A 41 -24.16 -15.81 3.17
N LYS A 42 -25.43 -15.88 2.76
CA LYS A 42 -25.87 -15.60 1.38
C LYS A 42 -25.52 -14.19 0.90
N TYR A 43 -25.03 -13.33 1.80
CA TYR A 43 -24.41 -12.04 1.51
C TYR A 43 -23.07 -12.20 0.78
N LEU A 44 -22.38 -13.32 1.02
CA LEU A 44 -21.17 -13.69 0.29
C LEU A 44 -21.44 -13.85 -1.21
N ASP A 45 -22.54 -14.51 -1.58
CA ASP A 45 -22.92 -14.71 -2.99
C ASP A 45 -23.20 -13.35 -3.67
N TYR A 46 -23.83 -12.42 -2.96
CA TYR A 46 -24.07 -11.06 -3.46
C TYR A 46 -22.78 -10.27 -3.62
N VAL A 47 -21.89 -10.35 -2.62
CA VAL A 47 -20.58 -9.65 -2.66
C VAL A 47 -19.66 -10.28 -3.70
N LEU A 48 -19.65 -11.62 -3.83
CA LEU A 48 -18.84 -12.32 -4.83
C LEU A 48 -19.35 -12.12 -6.26
N GLU A 49 -20.66 -12.15 -6.48
CA GLU A 49 -21.26 -11.83 -7.79
C GLU A 49 -20.95 -10.39 -8.24
N SER A 50 -20.78 -9.47 -7.28
CA SER A 50 -20.53 -8.05 -7.53
C SER A 50 -19.06 -7.68 -7.59
N TRP A 51 -18.16 -8.49 -7.01
CA TRP A 51 -16.75 -8.20 -6.84
C TRP A 51 -15.89 -9.35 -7.36
N ASN A 52 -15.20 -9.12 -8.47
CA ASN A 52 -14.38 -10.16 -9.07
C ASN A 52 -13.11 -10.48 -8.26
N ASN A 53 -12.58 -9.51 -7.51
CA ASN A 53 -11.30 -9.64 -6.80
C ASN A 53 -11.37 -8.99 -5.41
N PRO A 54 -11.47 -9.79 -4.32
CA PRO A 54 -11.48 -9.29 -2.96
C PRO A 54 -10.25 -8.45 -2.60
N GLY A 55 -10.47 -7.32 -1.93
CA GLY A 55 -9.40 -6.44 -1.47
C GLY A 55 -8.66 -5.66 -2.54
N GLU A 56 -8.99 -5.86 -3.83
CA GLU A 56 -8.34 -5.17 -4.95
C GLU A 56 -8.94 -3.77 -5.19
N LEU A 57 -8.09 -2.86 -5.69
CA LEU A 57 -8.46 -1.49 -6.02
C LEU A 57 -9.50 -1.47 -7.15
N THR A 58 -10.52 -0.64 -6.99
CA THR A 58 -11.56 -0.45 -8.02
C THR A 58 -11.22 0.69 -8.99
N PRO A 59 -11.92 0.80 -10.13
CA PRO A 59 -11.80 1.96 -11.01
C PRO A 59 -12.14 3.29 -10.31
N ILE A 60 -13.08 3.30 -9.34
CA ILE A 60 -13.35 4.48 -8.51
C ILE A 60 -12.12 4.82 -7.67
N GLY A 61 -11.49 3.82 -7.04
CA GLY A 61 -10.26 4.00 -6.27
C GLY A 61 -9.10 4.54 -7.10
N GLN A 62 -8.94 4.07 -8.34
CA GLN A 62 -7.97 4.63 -9.29
C GLN A 62 -8.26 6.11 -9.58
N ARG A 63 -9.53 6.43 -9.86
CA ARG A 63 -9.95 7.81 -10.15
C ARG A 63 -9.76 8.76 -8.96
N MET A 64 -9.98 8.28 -7.72
CA MET A 64 -9.68 9.03 -6.49
C MET A 64 -8.22 9.45 -6.45
N HIS A 65 -7.30 8.52 -6.73
CA HIS A 65 -5.88 8.82 -6.72
C HIS A 65 -5.41 9.65 -7.88
N TYR A 66 -5.98 9.47 -9.05
CA TYR A 66 -5.72 10.36 -10.18
C TYR A 66 -6.11 11.82 -9.85
N ALA A 67 -7.28 12.03 -9.26
CA ALA A 67 -7.73 13.36 -8.83
C ALA A 67 -6.82 13.95 -7.74
N LEU A 68 -6.39 13.12 -6.75
CA LEU A 68 -5.46 13.53 -5.73
C LEU A 68 -4.09 13.91 -6.32
N GLY A 69 -3.62 13.17 -7.33
CA GLY A 69 -2.41 13.51 -8.09
C GLY A 69 -2.52 14.83 -8.84
N LEU A 70 -3.68 15.11 -9.49
CA LEU A 70 -3.94 16.40 -10.14
C LEU A 70 -3.90 17.57 -9.13
N GLN A 71 -4.49 17.39 -7.94
CA GLN A 71 -4.43 18.42 -6.89
C GLN A 71 -2.99 18.67 -6.44
N ASN A 72 -2.21 17.60 -6.23
CA ASN A 72 -0.79 17.74 -5.86
C ASN A 72 0.04 18.37 -6.99
N ARG A 73 -0.31 18.13 -8.27
CA ARG A 73 0.29 18.85 -9.40
C ARG A 73 0.04 20.34 -9.31
N GLU A 74 -1.21 20.73 -9.08
CA GLU A 74 -1.60 22.14 -8.95
C GLU A 74 -0.81 22.81 -7.81
N ASP A 75 -0.68 22.14 -6.67
CA ASP A 75 -0.05 22.73 -5.49
C ASP A 75 1.48 22.74 -5.57
N TYR A 76 2.13 21.62 -5.98
CA TYR A 76 3.58 21.47 -5.88
C TYR A 76 4.33 21.70 -7.19
N ILE A 77 3.67 21.62 -8.35
CA ILE A 77 4.29 21.92 -9.65
C ILE A 77 3.87 23.30 -10.13
N THR A 78 2.55 23.56 -10.21
CA THR A 78 2.03 24.79 -10.82
C THR A 78 2.23 26.00 -9.90
N LYS A 79 1.75 25.94 -8.64
CA LYS A 79 1.80 27.06 -7.69
C LYS A 79 3.18 27.21 -7.05
N LYS A 80 3.60 26.21 -6.28
CA LYS A 80 4.86 26.26 -5.51
C LYS A 80 6.11 26.09 -6.37
N LYS A 81 6.00 25.58 -7.62
CA LYS A 81 7.11 25.31 -8.54
C LYS A 81 8.24 24.51 -7.88
N PHE A 82 7.86 23.60 -6.99
CA PHE A 82 8.77 22.82 -6.19
C PHE A 82 9.27 21.57 -6.93
N LEU A 83 8.38 20.86 -7.61
CA LEU A 83 8.70 19.73 -8.44
C LEU A 83 8.77 20.16 -9.91
N SER A 84 9.57 19.45 -10.71
CA SER A 84 9.70 19.67 -12.15
C SER A 84 8.40 19.35 -12.88
N GLU A 85 8.14 20.04 -14.00
CA GLU A 85 6.94 19.85 -14.84
C GLU A 85 6.85 18.44 -15.43
N ASN A 86 8.01 17.87 -15.77
CA ASN A 86 8.18 16.51 -16.22
C ASN A 86 8.78 15.68 -15.09
N PHE A 87 8.44 14.37 -15.04
CA PHE A 87 8.92 13.49 -14.01
C PHE A 87 10.46 13.36 -14.04
N ASP A 88 11.08 13.66 -12.91
CA ASP A 88 12.51 13.41 -12.65
C ASP A 88 12.64 12.37 -11.53
N PRO A 89 13.20 11.17 -11.79
CA PRO A 89 13.37 10.14 -10.78
C PRO A 89 14.33 10.52 -9.66
N HIS A 90 15.15 11.57 -9.82
CA HIS A 90 16.06 12.07 -8.78
C HIS A 90 15.34 13.00 -7.79
N GLU A 91 14.22 13.60 -8.20
CA GLU A 91 13.45 14.47 -7.33
C GLU A 91 12.51 13.70 -6.40
N ILE A 92 12.06 12.50 -6.83
CA ILE A 92 10.96 11.79 -6.16
C ILE A 92 11.31 10.34 -5.88
N LEU A 93 11.27 9.99 -4.60
CA LEU A 93 11.42 8.63 -4.13
C LEU A 93 10.04 8.04 -3.80
N ILE A 94 9.67 6.95 -4.50
CA ILE A 94 8.33 6.36 -4.42
C ILE A 94 8.39 5.00 -3.77
N TYR A 95 7.69 4.85 -2.64
CA TYR A 95 7.53 3.59 -1.94
C TYR A 95 6.07 3.14 -1.88
N SER A 96 5.84 1.84 -1.90
CA SER A 96 4.54 1.22 -1.70
C SER A 96 4.66 -0.05 -0.87
N THR A 97 3.63 -0.39 -0.10
CA THR A 97 3.49 -1.74 0.44
C THR A 97 3.28 -2.73 -0.71
N LYS A 98 3.47 -4.04 -0.44
CA LYS A 98 3.41 -5.12 -1.45
C LYS A 98 2.02 -5.42 -2.04
N PHE A 99 0.98 -4.77 -1.58
CA PHE A 99 -0.39 -5.05 -2.01
C PHE A 99 -0.71 -4.36 -3.34
N ASN A 100 -1.38 -5.08 -4.26
CA ASN A 100 -1.78 -4.52 -5.55
C ASN A 100 -2.54 -3.19 -5.40
N ARG A 101 -3.48 -3.10 -4.45
CA ARG A 101 -4.26 -1.87 -4.23
C ARG A 101 -3.42 -0.65 -3.91
N THR A 102 -2.30 -0.79 -3.21
CA THR A 102 -1.38 0.33 -2.90
C THR A 102 -0.49 0.67 -4.08
N LEU A 103 0.02 -0.34 -4.80
CA LEU A 103 0.79 -0.16 -6.02
C LEU A 103 -0.03 0.53 -7.12
N LEU A 104 -1.26 0.07 -7.34
CA LEU A 104 -2.17 0.68 -8.32
C LEU A 104 -2.62 2.08 -7.90
N SER A 105 -2.79 2.34 -6.59
CA SER A 105 -3.13 3.66 -6.06
C SER A 105 -2.04 4.68 -6.36
N VAL A 106 -0.79 4.36 -6.03
CA VAL A 106 0.33 5.29 -6.29
C VAL A 106 0.59 5.44 -7.78
N SER A 107 0.42 4.39 -8.58
CA SER A 107 0.49 4.50 -10.06
C SER A 107 -0.55 5.47 -10.58
N SER A 108 -1.79 5.38 -10.10
CA SER A 108 -2.88 6.29 -10.49
C SER A 108 -2.64 7.73 -10.02
N PHE A 109 -2.08 7.90 -8.81
CA PHE A 109 -1.68 9.21 -8.29
C PHE A 109 -0.63 9.88 -9.19
N PHE A 110 0.40 9.15 -9.58
CA PHE A 110 1.45 9.70 -10.44
C PHE A 110 0.99 9.97 -11.86
N GLN A 111 -0.02 9.26 -12.39
CA GLN A 111 -0.67 9.64 -13.63
C GLN A 111 -1.46 10.97 -13.52
N GLY A 112 -1.88 11.36 -12.32
CA GLY A 112 -2.45 12.68 -12.06
C GLY A 112 -1.37 13.75 -11.86
N LEU A 113 -0.32 13.44 -11.11
CA LEU A 113 0.80 14.36 -10.83
C LEU A 113 1.57 14.67 -12.13
N TYR A 114 1.76 13.67 -12.98
CA TYR A 114 2.40 13.77 -14.31
C TYR A 114 1.46 13.18 -15.39
N PRO A 115 0.41 13.93 -15.79
CA PRO A 115 -0.59 13.45 -16.71
C PRO A 115 0.00 13.23 -18.12
N PRO A 116 -0.75 12.60 -19.04
CA PRO A 116 -0.38 12.53 -20.45
C PRO A 116 0.09 13.89 -20.99
N GLY A 117 1.10 13.89 -21.81
CA GLY A 117 1.80 15.09 -22.28
C GLY A 117 3.08 15.46 -21.52
N THR A 118 3.35 14.84 -20.35
CA THR A 118 4.53 15.12 -19.52
C THR A 118 5.67 14.10 -19.68
N GLY A 119 5.50 13.06 -20.48
CA GLY A 119 6.51 12.03 -20.73
C GLY A 119 7.63 12.48 -21.68
N GLY A 120 8.54 11.54 -21.94
CA GLY A 120 9.69 11.78 -22.80
C GLY A 120 9.38 11.82 -24.30
N ASN A 121 10.22 12.55 -25.04
CA ASN A 121 10.29 12.51 -26.50
C ASN A 121 11.61 11.84 -26.92
N ILE A 122 11.61 11.31 -28.13
CA ILE A 122 12.81 10.85 -28.83
C ILE A 122 13.04 11.73 -30.09
N THR A 123 14.24 11.72 -30.62
CA THR A 123 14.55 12.36 -31.90
C THR A 123 14.23 11.42 -33.08
N GLU A 124 14.14 11.97 -34.30
CA GLU A 124 13.98 11.14 -35.51
C GLU A 124 15.10 10.12 -35.67
N GLU A 125 16.33 10.48 -35.28
CA GLU A 125 17.48 9.57 -35.30
C GLU A 125 17.33 8.43 -34.28
N GLN A 126 16.87 8.76 -33.07
CA GLN A 126 16.63 7.77 -32.00
C GLN A 126 15.45 6.83 -32.33
N LYS A 127 14.49 7.28 -33.13
CA LYS A 127 13.34 6.45 -33.56
C LYS A 127 13.79 5.16 -34.25
N ASN A 128 14.85 5.22 -35.08
CA ASN A 128 15.40 4.04 -35.72
C ASN A 128 16.02 3.05 -34.74
N ASN A 129 16.54 3.53 -33.62
CA ASN A 129 17.16 2.74 -32.54
C ASN A 129 16.18 2.31 -31.44
N SER A 130 14.91 2.69 -31.53
CA SER A 130 13.91 2.41 -30.49
C SER A 130 13.27 1.01 -30.62
N LYS A 131 13.59 0.25 -31.68
CA LYS A 131 13.05 -1.09 -31.88
C LYS A 131 13.80 -2.12 -31.00
N PRO A 132 13.06 -3.04 -30.33
CA PRO A 132 13.68 -4.10 -29.55
C PRO A 132 14.39 -5.12 -30.45
N GLN A 133 15.23 -6.00 -29.87
CA GLN A 133 15.99 -7.04 -30.59
C GLN A 133 15.14 -8.27 -30.97
N VAL A 134 13.85 -8.09 -31.17
CA VAL A 134 12.91 -9.14 -31.60
C VAL A 134 12.24 -8.72 -32.92
N ASN A 135 11.86 -9.70 -33.72
CA ASN A 135 11.11 -9.43 -34.94
C ASN A 135 9.69 -8.99 -34.60
N LEU A 136 9.33 -7.78 -34.94
CA LEU A 136 7.99 -7.23 -34.75
C LEU A 136 7.10 -7.60 -35.95
N SER A 137 5.81 -7.85 -35.71
CA SER A 137 4.87 -8.01 -36.80
C SER A 137 4.57 -6.66 -37.48
N PRO A 138 4.12 -6.65 -38.76
CA PRO A 138 3.76 -5.42 -39.45
C PRO A 138 2.69 -4.59 -38.73
N GLU A 139 1.78 -5.25 -38.00
CA GLU A 139 0.74 -4.58 -37.22
C GLU A 139 1.36 -3.81 -36.04
N VAL A 140 2.34 -4.40 -35.33
CA VAL A 140 3.06 -3.76 -34.23
C VAL A 140 3.91 -2.60 -34.74
N GLU A 141 4.61 -2.76 -35.87
CA GLU A 141 5.37 -1.67 -36.47
C GLU A 141 4.48 -0.48 -36.82
N LYS A 142 3.28 -0.74 -37.39
CA LYS A 142 2.29 0.29 -37.67
C LYS A 142 1.76 1.01 -36.42
N GLU A 143 1.60 0.29 -35.28
CA GLU A 143 1.22 0.93 -34.01
C GLU A 143 2.36 1.82 -33.48
N LEU A 144 3.63 1.38 -33.60
CA LEU A 144 4.79 2.20 -33.20
C LEU A 144 4.90 3.48 -34.03
N GLU A 145 4.56 3.45 -35.32
CA GLU A 145 4.56 4.65 -36.18
C GLU A 145 3.60 5.72 -35.66
N LYS A 146 2.45 5.34 -35.04
CA LYS A 146 1.48 6.28 -34.48
C LYS A 146 2.01 7.06 -33.27
N LEU A 147 3.07 6.59 -32.63
CA LEU A 147 3.70 7.30 -31.51
C LEU A 147 4.43 8.56 -31.97
N GLU A 148 4.72 8.69 -33.29
CA GLU A 148 5.54 9.78 -33.83
C GLU A 148 6.89 9.87 -33.09
N LEU A 149 7.13 10.95 -32.34
CA LEU A 149 8.32 11.16 -31.52
C LEU A 149 8.06 10.99 -30.04
N ASN A 150 6.89 10.57 -29.61
CA ASN A 150 6.63 10.28 -28.21
C ASN A 150 7.25 8.93 -27.82
N SER A 151 7.86 8.85 -26.64
CA SER A 151 8.40 7.58 -26.11
C SER A 151 7.29 6.55 -25.86
N LEU A 152 6.12 7.01 -25.44
CA LEU A 152 4.94 6.20 -25.12
C LEU A 152 3.66 6.89 -25.64
N PRO A 153 2.54 6.16 -25.77
CA PRO A 153 1.28 6.74 -26.19
C PRO A 153 0.90 7.97 -25.37
N GLU A 154 0.37 8.99 -26.04
CA GLU A 154 -0.05 10.26 -25.41
C GLU A 154 1.06 10.93 -24.60
N LYS A 155 2.31 10.60 -24.85
CA LYS A 155 3.46 11.12 -24.10
C LYS A 155 3.31 10.85 -22.58
N MET A 156 2.95 9.62 -22.22
CA MET A 156 2.82 9.19 -20.84
C MET A 156 4.19 9.03 -20.16
N SER A 157 4.21 9.23 -18.84
CA SER A 157 5.36 8.94 -17.98
C SER A 157 5.23 7.59 -17.29
N VAL A 158 6.36 6.96 -16.98
CA VAL A 158 6.45 5.74 -16.14
C VAL A 158 7.21 6.05 -14.86
N PHE A 159 6.86 5.33 -13.77
CA PHE A 159 7.31 5.68 -12.43
C PHE A 159 7.97 4.48 -11.74
N PRO A 160 9.20 4.61 -11.19
CA PRO A 160 9.89 3.55 -10.45
C PRO A 160 9.31 3.43 -9.03
N ILE A 161 8.35 2.54 -8.84
CA ILE A 161 7.76 2.28 -7.53
C ILE A 161 8.57 1.18 -6.84
N ARG A 162 9.10 1.47 -5.65
CA ARG A 162 9.85 0.55 -4.80
C ARG A 162 8.94 -0.07 -3.75
N MET A 163 9.04 -1.38 -3.56
CA MET A 163 8.36 -2.04 -2.44
C MET A 163 9.12 -1.80 -1.14
N ILE A 164 8.40 -1.45 -0.08
CA ILE A 164 8.97 -1.11 1.23
C ILE A 164 9.68 -2.31 1.89
N ASN A 165 9.35 -3.52 1.47
CA ASN A 165 9.83 -4.77 2.06
C ASN A 165 10.82 -5.54 1.18
N ASP A 166 11.59 -4.85 0.39
CA ASP A 166 12.77 -5.47 -0.19
C ASP A 166 13.70 -5.90 0.96
N ASN A 167 14.36 -7.05 0.82
CA ASN A 167 15.19 -7.67 1.86
C ASN A 167 16.24 -6.71 2.47
N GLU A 168 16.49 -5.59 1.82
CA GLU A 168 17.45 -4.57 2.26
C GLU A 168 16.84 -3.44 3.12
N ARG A 169 15.50 -3.19 3.06
CA ARG A 169 14.87 -2.06 3.77
C ARG A 169 13.51 -2.42 4.35
N LYS A 170 13.51 -3.02 5.53
CA LYS A 170 12.28 -3.25 6.31
C LYS A 170 11.82 -1.95 6.99
N ILE A 171 11.30 -0.98 6.21
CA ILE A 171 10.96 0.36 6.70
C ILE A 171 9.61 0.38 7.44
N ILE A 172 8.66 -0.46 7.06
CA ILE A 172 7.38 -0.60 7.76
C ILE A 172 7.37 -1.91 8.54
N ILE A 173 7.23 -1.82 9.86
CA ILE A 173 7.23 -2.98 10.77
C ILE A 173 6.04 -3.90 10.53
N TYR A 174 4.94 -3.40 9.99
CA TYR A 174 3.75 -4.18 9.61
C TYR A 174 4.08 -5.47 8.84
N ASP A 175 5.17 -5.46 8.10
CA ASP A 175 5.60 -6.60 7.28
C ASP A 175 6.81 -7.35 7.86
N ILE A 176 7.23 -7.04 9.10
CA ILE A 176 8.23 -7.85 9.80
C ILE A 176 7.48 -9.01 10.47
N PRO A 177 7.66 -10.27 10.00
CA PRO A 177 6.90 -11.42 10.51
C PRO A 177 6.99 -11.58 12.02
N GLU A 178 8.16 -11.29 12.57
CA GLU A 178 8.46 -11.41 14.00
C GLU A 178 7.67 -10.43 14.87
N CYS A 179 7.25 -9.29 14.30
CA CYS A 179 6.45 -8.28 15.00
C CYS A 179 4.94 -8.44 14.79
N LEU A 180 4.49 -9.21 13.81
CA LEU A 180 3.07 -9.35 13.48
C LEU A 180 2.27 -9.97 14.63
N TRP A 181 2.80 -11.03 15.24
CA TRP A 181 2.13 -11.70 16.35
C TRP A 181 1.99 -10.78 17.57
N LYS A 182 3.04 -10.00 17.91
CA LYS A 182 3.01 -9.04 19.02
C LYS A 182 1.98 -7.95 18.80
N ARG A 183 1.90 -7.44 17.58
CA ARG A 183 0.88 -6.48 17.20
C ARG A 183 -0.52 -7.04 17.32
N ASP A 184 -0.75 -8.27 16.85
CA ASP A 184 -2.06 -8.89 16.88
C ASP A 184 -2.49 -9.24 18.31
N GLU A 185 -1.56 -9.67 19.17
CA GLU A 185 -1.77 -9.86 20.59
C GLU A 185 -2.16 -8.54 21.27
N MET A 186 -1.38 -7.49 21.08
CA MET A 186 -1.67 -6.16 21.66
C MET A 186 -2.99 -5.60 21.14
N ARG A 187 -3.29 -5.77 19.85
CA ARG A 187 -4.59 -5.42 19.29
C ARG A 187 -5.73 -6.09 20.04
N LYS A 188 -5.65 -7.40 20.21
CA LYS A 188 -6.68 -8.16 20.93
C LYS A 188 -6.87 -7.66 22.36
N ILE A 189 -5.78 -7.51 23.12
CA ILE A 189 -5.82 -7.02 24.49
C ILE A 189 -6.43 -5.63 24.58
N ASN A 190 -6.03 -4.72 23.70
CA ASN A 190 -6.50 -3.33 23.70
C ASN A 190 -7.98 -3.23 23.39
N LEU A 191 -8.44 -3.97 22.37
CA LEU A 191 -9.85 -3.98 21.98
C LEU A 191 -10.75 -4.66 23.02
N GLU A 192 -10.29 -5.72 23.68
CA GLU A 192 -11.02 -6.37 24.77
C GLU A 192 -11.19 -5.46 26.00
N LYS A 193 -10.29 -4.51 26.22
CA LYS A 193 -10.38 -3.52 27.31
C LYS A 193 -11.20 -2.29 26.98
N SER A 194 -11.52 -2.05 25.72
CA SER A 194 -12.25 -0.84 25.29
C SER A 194 -13.70 -0.85 25.72
N GLU A 195 -14.05 0.02 26.65
CA GLU A 195 -15.43 0.22 27.10
C GLU A 195 -16.28 0.96 26.02
N ASP A 196 -15.66 1.88 25.26
CA ASP A 196 -16.33 2.59 24.18
C ASP A 196 -16.78 1.63 23.07
N LEU A 197 -15.90 0.67 22.68
CA LEU A 197 -16.26 -0.35 21.69
C LEU A 197 -17.35 -1.30 22.20
N LYS A 198 -17.25 -1.75 23.44
CA LYS A 198 -18.28 -2.60 24.06
C LYS A 198 -19.65 -1.92 24.03
N LYS A 199 -19.69 -0.65 24.45
CA LYS A 199 -20.91 0.15 24.44
C LYS A 199 -21.44 0.32 23.01
N PHE A 200 -20.56 0.65 22.06
CA PHE A 200 -20.93 0.78 20.66
C PHE A 200 -21.54 -0.51 20.10
N ILE A 201 -20.92 -1.67 20.37
CA ILE A 201 -21.40 -2.98 19.92
C ILE A 201 -22.81 -3.27 20.45
N GLU A 202 -23.07 -3.02 21.73
CA GLU A 202 -24.39 -3.25 22.31
C GLU A 202 -25.45 -2.30 21.74
N GLU A 203 -25.11 -1.02 21.50
CA GLU A 203 -26.00 -0.06 20.86
C GLU A 203 -26.29 -0.43 19.40
N PHE A 204 -25.25 -0.79 18.65
CA PHE A 204 -25.35 -1.25 17.26
C PHE A 204 -26.23 -2.50 17.14
N LYS A 205 -25.98 -3.51 17.98
CA LYS A 205 -26.78 -4.72 18.07
C LYS A 205 -28.24 -4.42 18.41
N LYS A 206 -28.48 -3.59 19.43
CA LYS A 206 -29.86 -3.18 19.82
C LYS A 206 -30.61 -2.52 18.68
N LYS A 207 -29.94 -1.72 17.87
CA LYS A 207 -30.53 -0.94 16.80
C LYS A 207 -30.76 -1.76 15.52
N TYR A 208 -29.81 -2.60 15.14
CA TYR A 208 -29.78 -3.22 13.80
C TYR A 208 -29.95 -4.75 13.79
N LYS A 209 -30.09 -5.42 14.94
CA LYS A 209 -30.10 -6.91 15.00
C LYS A 209 -31.16 -7.57 14.13
N ASP A 210 -32.38 -6.99 14.08
CA ASP A 210 -33.52 -7.56 13.37
C ASP A 210 -33.37 -7.38 11.85
N ASP A 211 -32.81 -6.25 11.43
CA ASP A 211 -32.57 -5.93 10.03
C ASP A 211 -31.35 -6.69 9.50
N ILE A 212 -30.28 -6.79 10.28
CA ILE A 212 -29.11 -7.61 9.93
C ILE A 212 -29.50 -9.08 9.86
N PHE A 213 -30.41 -9.55 10.73
CA PHE A 213 -30.95 -10.90 10.63
C PHE A 213 -31.68 -11.14 9.30
N LYS A 214 -32.47 -10.18 8.82
CA LYS A 214 -33.12 -10.27 7.49
C LYS A 214 -32.12 -10.33 6.34
N ILE A 215 -31.00 -9.57 6.47
CA ILE A 215 -29.94 -9.56 5.46
C ILE A 215 -29.21 -10.90 5.40
N TYR A 216 -28.78 -11.41 6.54
CA TYR A 216 -27.94 -12.61 6.63
C TYR A 216 -28.73 -13.92 6.74
N GLU A 217 -30.05 -13.86 7.08
CA GLU A 217 -30.91 -15.01 7.37
C GLU A 217 -30.39 -15.91 8.52
N THR A 218 -29.38 -15.43 9.25
CA THR A 218 -28.78 -16.08 10.41
C THR A 218 -28.58 -15.07 11.53
N LYS A 219 -28.45 -15.54 12.77
CA LYS A 219 -28.08 -14.65 13.90
C LYS A 219 -26.56 -14.60 14.01
N PRO A 220 -25.92 -13.48 13.59
CA PRO A 220 -24.50 -13.37 13.76
C PRO A 220 -24.14 -13.21 15.26
N GLU A 221 -22.96 -13.62 15.62
CA GLU A 221 -22.35 -13.22 16.88
C GLU A 221 -21.89 -11.77 16.76
N TYR A 222 -22.50 -10.87 17.52
CA TYR A 222 -22.14 -9.45 17.50
C TYR A 222 -20.89 -9.23 18.33
N ASN A 223 -19.74 -9.40 17.68
CA ASN A 223 -18.42 -9.10 18.22
C ASN A 223 -17.71 -8.08 17.31
N ILE A 224 -16.50 -7.68 17.71
CA ILE A 224 -15.70 -6.71 16.96
C ILE A 224 -15.45 -7.18 15.53
N ASP A 225 -15.08 -8.44 15.33
CA ASP A 225 -14.73 -8.98 14.01
C ASP A 225 -15.94 -9.01 13.07
N PHE A 226 -17.14 -9.33 13.58
CA PHE A 226 -18.34 -9.27 12.78
C PHE A 226 -18.65 -7.84 12.31
N ILE A 227 -18.61 -6.86 13.22
CA ILE A 227 -18.93 -5.47 12.88
C ILE A 227 -17.86 -4.87 11.97
N ASP A 228 -16.57 -5.21 12.17
CA ASP A 228 -15.46 -4.80 11.30
C ASP A 228 -15.68 -5.28 9.87
N ASN A 229 -15.96 -6.57 9.68
CA ASN A 229 -16.24 -7.15 8.36
C ASN A 229 -17.50 -6.58 7.72
N PHE A 230 -18.57 -6.39 8.52
CA PHE A 230 -19.81 -5.79 8.04
C PHE A 230 -19.58 -4.35 7.57
N CYS A 231 -18.91 -3.55 8.38
CA CYS A 231 -18.63 -2.15 8.06
C CYS A 231 -17.65 -1.99 6.89
N ASP A 232 -16.63 -2.85 6.79
CA ASP A 232 -15.73 -2.87 5.61
C ASP A 232 -16.51 -3.13 4.32
N ALA A 233 -17.38 -4.13 4.31
CA ALA A 233 -18.21 -4.45 3.15
C ALA A 233 -19.22 -3.33 2.83
N PHE A 234 -19.84 -2.74 3.87
CA PHE A 234 -20.82 -1.69 3.69
C PHE A 234 -20.22 -0.38 3.20
N ILE A 235 -19.07 0.04 3.74
CA ILE A 235 -18.32 1.23 3.28
C ILE A 235 -17.87 1.04 1.84
N SER A 236 -17.30 -0.12 1.51
CA SER A 236 -16.86 -0.43 0.15
C SER A 236 -18.02 -0.42 -0.85
N GLY A 237 -19.12 -1.09 -0.52
CA GLY A 237 -20.33 -1.13 -1.36
C GLY A 237 -20.98 0.24 -1.54
N SER A 238 -21.07 1.04 -0.48
CA SER A 238 -21.62 2.39 -0.54
C SER A 238 -20.75 3.32 -1.41
N THR A 239 -19.43 3.20 -1.32
CA THR A 239 -18.51 3.98 -2.16
C THR A 239 -18.66 3.66 -3.65
N GLU A 240 -18.94 2.41 -3.99
CA GLU A 240 -19.13 1.94 -5.37
C GLU A 240 -20.57 2.07 -5.87
N LEU A 241 -21.46 2.62 -5.06
CA LEU A 241 -22.90 2.73 -5.35
C LEU A 241 -23.53 1.37 -5.68
N LYS A 242 -22.98 0.28 -5.13
CA LYS A 242 -23.52 -1.07 -5.33
C LYS A 242 -24.80 -1.22 -4.52
N GLU A 243 -25.86 -1.65 -5.20
CA GLU A 243 -27.13 -1.90 -4.54
C GLU A 243 -27.03 -3.10 -3.61
N MET A 244 -27.22 -2.83 -2.33
CA MET A 244 -27.48 -3.88 -1.34
C MET A 244 -28.99 -4.20 -1.38
N LYS A 245 -29.44 -5.02 -2.32
CA LYS A 245 -30.85 -5.31 -2.57
C LYS A 245 -31.60 -5.68 -1.29
N LYS A 246 -31.04 -6.57 -0.49
CA LYS A 246 -31.65 -6.97 0.79
C LYS A 246 -31.70 -5.84 1.83
N LEU A 247 -30.82 -4.86 1.78
CA LEU A 247 -30.85 -3.71 2.66
C LEU A 247 -32.05 -2.77 2.32
N ASN A 248 -32.42 -2.71 1.05
CA ASN A 248 -33.59 -1.92 0.62
C ASN A 248 -34.90 -2.45 1.25
N ASP A 249 -34.95 -3.74 1.56
CA ASP A 249 -36.12 -4.40 2.16
C ASP A 249 -36.21 -4.23 3.68
N THR A 250 -35.21 -3.61 4.33
CA THR A 250 -35.14 -3.49 5.80
C THR A 250 -35.66 -2.15 6.33
N GLY A 251 -35.75 -1.12 5.52
CA GLY A 251 -36.11 0.23 5.98
C GLY A 251 -34.98 0.97 6.71
N ILE A 252 -33.76 0.43 6.77
CA ILE A 252 -32.59 1.08 7.38
C ILE A 252 -32.24 2.36 6.62
N ASN A 253 -31.99 3.44 7.35
CA ASN A 253 -31.35 4.63 6.79
C ASN A 253 -29.89 4.35 6.48
N LYS A 254 -29.58 4.23 5.18
CA LYS A 254 -28.22 3.87 4.70
C LYS A 254 -27.17 4.91 5.09
N ASN A 255 -27.50 6.19 5.08
CA ASN A 255 -26.55 7.25 5.46
C ASN A 255 -26.21 7.14 6.95
N GLU A 256 -27.21 6.95 7.79
CA GLU A 256 -27.01 6.75 9.22
C GLU A 256 -26.18 5.50 9.53
N LEU A 257 -26.44 4.40 8.82
CA LEU A 257 -25.65 3.17 8.96
C LEU A 257 -24.19 3.39 8.50
N LEU A 258 -23.98 4.16 7.44
CA LEU A 258 -22.64 4.50 6.97
C LEU A 258 -21.87 5.33 8.00
N ASP A 259 -22.53 6.31 8.62
CA ASP A 259 -21.93 7.11 9.69
C ASP A 259 -21.61 6.25 10.92
N GLN A 260 -22.48 5.29 11.27
CA GLN A 260 -22.20 4.31 12.34
C GLN A 260 -21.01 3.42 11.99
N CYS A 261 -20.87 2.97 10.74
CA CYS A 261 -19.71 2.20 10.32
C CYS A 261 -18.41 3.03 10.37
N PHE A 262 -18.44 4.31 9.99
CA PHE A 262 -17.25 5.16 10.14
C PHE A 262 -16.92 5.45 11.61
N GLU A 263 -17.91 5.62 12.47
CA GLU A 263 -17.68 5.77 13.91
C GLU A 263 -17.10 4.48 14.52
N PHE A 264 -17.61 3.31 14.12
CA PHE A 264 -17.01 2.04 14.53
C PHE A 264 -15.55 1.94 14.11
N MET A 265 -15.22 2.22 12.84
CA MET A 265 -13.85 2.17 12.34
C MET A 265 -12.94 3.13 13.11
N LYS A 266 -13.43 4.32 13.42
CA LYS A 266 -12.70 5.30 14.22
C LYS A 266 -12.41 4.79 15.64
N LEU A 267 -13.40 4.27 16.34
CA LEU A 267 -13.24 3.70 17.68
C LEU A 267 -12.31 2.48 17.66
N ASN A 268 -12.51 1.56 16.71
CA ASN A 268 -11.72 0.36 16.56
C ASN A 268 -10.24 0.69 16.36
N PHE A 269 -9.91 1.59 15.43
CA PHE A 269 -8.52 1.98 15.17
C PHE A 269 -7.92 2.79 16.32
N ARG A 270 -8.65 3.76 16.88
CA ARG A 270 -8.20 4.54 18.03
C ARG A 270 -7.81 3.63 19.19
N ASP A 271 -8.73 2.75 19.59
CA ASP A 271 -8.56 1.95 20.79
C ASP A 271 -7.55 0.81 20.59
N TRP A 272 -7.52 0.22 19.38
CA TRP A 272 -6.45 -0.72 19.04
C TRP A 272 -5.06 -0.09 19.17
N ILE A 273 -4.88 1.13 18.67
CA ILE A 273 -3.57 1.79 18.60
C ILE A 273 -3.17 2.39 19.95
N SER A 274 -4.13 2.95 20.71
CA SER A 274 -3.85 3.71 21.94
C SER A 274 -4.18 2.99 23.23
N GLY A 275 -4.73 1.79 23.18
CA GLY A 275 -5.27 1.08 24.35
C GLY A 275 -4.23 0.64 25.38
N ASP A 276 -2.94 0.63 25.05
CA ASP A 276 -1.89 0.43 26.03
C ASP A 276 -1.39 1.77 26.61
N SER A 277 -1.10 1.81 27.92
CA SER A 277 -0.66 3.02 28.60
C SER A 277 0.69 3.56 28.13
N GLU A 278 1.54 2.71 27.57
CA GLU A 278 2.87 3.04 27.08
C GLU A 278 2.85 3.41 25.60
N ARG A 279 1.74 3.09 24.88
CA ARG A 279 1.57 3.33 23.44
C ARG A 279 2.73 2.79 22.61
N ILE A 280 3.07 1.54 22.90
CA ILE A 280 4.15 0.83 22.23
C ILE A 280 3.86 0.71 20.73
N LEU A 281 2.62 0.36 20.34
CA LEU A 281 2.26 0.10 18.96
C LEU A 281 2.55 1.26 18.00
N PRO A 282 2.04 2.49 18.21
CA PRO A 282 2.32 3.56 17.26
C PRO A 282 3.81 3.91 17.20
N THR A 283 4.51 3.83 18.32
CA THR A 283 5.96 4.07 18.37
C THR A 283 6.72 2.97 17.59
N LEU A 284 6.35 1.70 17.81
CA LEU A 284 6.94 0.55 17.12
C LEU A 284 6.77 0.67 15.60
N GLU A 285 5.53 0.93 15.16
CA GLU A 285 5.18 0.98 13.74
C GLU A 285 5.84 2.14 12.98
N VAL A 286 5.96 3.33 13.60
CA VAL A 286 6.50 4.49 12.90
C VAL A 286 8.01 4.66 13.03
N SER A 287 8.69 3.99 13.97
CA SER A 287 10.09 4.28 14.30
C SER A 287 11.03 4.19 13.11
N LYS A 288 10.97 3.12 12.34
CA LYS A 288 11.85 2.95 11.15
C LYS A 288 11.53 3.98 10.08
N LEU A 289 10.27 4.14 9.76
CA LEU A 289 9.81 5.08 8.74
C LEU A 289 10.10 6.54 9.15
N MET A 290 10.00 6.85 10.43
CA MET A 290 10.37 8.17 10.97
C MET A 290 11.87 8.44 10.82
N ARG A 291 12.74 7.45 11.06
CA ARG A 291 14.18 7.60 10.83
C ARG A 291 14.50 7.85 9.36
N GLU A 292 13.85 7.15 8.43
CA GLU A 292 13.99 7.40 6.98
C GLU A 292 13.51 8.80 6.61
N PHE A 293 12.35 9.21 7.14
CA PHE A 293 11.85 10.57 6.93
C PHE A 293 12.85 11.63 7.41
N ILE A 294 13.34 11.52 8.65
CA ILE A 294 14.32 12.45 9.22
C ILE A 294 15.61 12.42 8.41
N HIS A 295 16.06 11.25 7.95
CA HIS A 295 17.26 11.13 7.12
C HIS A 295 17.14 11.95 5.83
N TYR A 296 16.09 11.75 5.03
CA TYR A 296 15.92 12.50 3.77
C TYR A 296 15.64 14.00 4.01
N MET A 297 14.86 14.31 5.03
CA MET A 297 14.62 15.70 5.47
C MET A 297 15.95 16.42 5.77
N ASN A 298 16.82 15.82 6.58
CA ASN A 298 18.11 16.37 6.94
C ASN A 298 19.02 16.56 5.70
N GLN A 299 19.07 15.58 4.80
CA GLN A 299 19.83 15.68 3.55
C GLN A 299 19.36 16.88 2.70
N ARG A 300 18.06 17.16 2.66
CA ARG A 300 17.50 18.29 1.92
C ARG A 300 17.75 19.62 2.61
N ILE A 301 17.62 19.69 3.93
CA ILE A 301 17.93 20.90 4.72
C ILE A 301 19.41 21.24 4.60
N ASP A 302 20.31 20.26 4.73
CA ASP A 302 21.75 20.46 4.59
C ASP A 302 22.12 20.96 3.20
N ALA A 303 21.49 20.43 2.15
CA ALA A 303 21.67 20.90 0.78
C ALA A 303 21.19 22.35 0.61
N ASP A 304 20.04 22.70 1.18
CA ASP A 304 19.52 24.09 1.13
C ASP A 304 20.43 25.07 1.90
N ILE A 305 20.90 24.67 3.08
CA ILE A 305 21.85 25.49 3.87
C ILE A 305 23.12 25.75 3.06
N LYS A 306 23.69 24.77 2.39
CA LYS A 306 24.92 24.88 1.60
C LYS A 306 24.72 25.56 0.24
N GLY A 307 23.47 25.71 -0.20
CA GLY A 307 23.14 26.18 -1.54
C GLY A 307 23.49 25.20 -2.65
N GLU A 308 23.45 23.91 -2.35
CA GLU A 308 23.74 22.86 -3.32
C GLU A 308 22.61 22.76 -4.36
N ASP A 309 22.96 22.79 -5.63
CA ASP A 309 22.06 22.48 -6.73
C ASP A 309 21.96 20.95 -6.87
N THR A 310 20.98 20.35 -6.17
CA THR A 310 20.77 18.91 -6.16
C THR A 310 20.24 18.37 -7.49
N SER A 311 19.84 19.21 -8.43
CA SER A 311 19.35 18.83 -9.77
C SER A 311 20.46 18.31 -10.68
N LYS A 312 21.73 18.54 -10.35
CA LYS A 312 22.88 18.22 -11.19
C LYS A 312 23.62 16.93 -10.80
N ASN A 313 23.28 16.31 -9.69
CA ASN A 313 23.97 15.11 -9.21
C ASN A 313 23.20 13.85 -9.58
N TYR A 314 23.35 13.39 -10.83
CA TYR A 314 22.61 12.25 -11.41
C TYR A 314 22.95 10.88 -10.77
N GLU A 315 23.99 10.80 -9.97
CA GLU A 315 24.38 9.51 -9.33
C GLU A 315 23.79 9.36 -7.91
N ASP A 316 23.23 10.44 -7.33
CA ASP A 316 22.85 10.46 -5.93
C ASP A 316 21.33 10.61 -5.72
N TYR A 317 20.65 9.49 -5.51
CA TYR A 317 19.24 9.45 -5.07
C TYR A 317 19.07 9.74 -3.57
N SER A 318 20.11 10.21 -2.89
CA SER A 318 20.09 10.44 -1.44
C SER A 318 19.35 11.72 -1.04
N LYS A 319 19.10 12.64 -1.99
CA LYS A 319 18.51 13.95 -1.70
C LYS A 319 17.20 14.21 -2.48
N PRO A 320 16.19 13.33 -2.42
CA PRO A 320 14.94 13.57 -3.11
C PRO A 320 14.26 14.83 -2.56
N LYS A 321 13.54 15.56 -3.41
CA LYS A 321 12.66 16.64 -2.97
C LYS A 321 11.41 16.10 -2.31
N MET A 322 10.91 14.96 -2.80
CA MET A 322 9.68 14.33 -2.33
C MET A 322 9.90 12.87 -1.98
N LEU A 323 9.42 12.48 -0.80
CA LEU A 323 9.24 11.09 -0.38
C LEU A 323 7.76 10.74 -0.44
N MET A 324 7.40 9.82 -1.34
CA MET A 324 6.02 9.35 -1.51
C MET A 324 5.85 7.94 -0.96
N ILE A 325 4.84 7.72 -0.12
CA ILE A 325 4.53 6.43 0.48
C ILE A 325 3.08 6.09 0.20
N SER A 326 2.84 4.92 -0.38
CA SER A 326 1.50 4.37 -0.55
C SER A 326 1.28 3.20 0.40
N GLY A 327 0.26 3.33 1.26
CA GLY A 327 -0.02 2.37 2.32
C GLY A 327 -1.50 2.24 2.65
N HIS A 328 -1.78 2.10 3.94
CA HIS A 328 -3.07 1.71 4.48
C HIS A 328 -3.59 2.75 5.49
N ASP A 329 -4.86 2.59 5.88
CA ASP A 329 -5.45 3.31 7.00
C ASP A 329 -4.67 3.10 8.30
N SER A 330 -4.24 1.85 8.57
CA SER A 330 -3.42 1.53 9.75
C SER A 330 -2.15 2.36 9.80
N THR A 331 -1.44 2.52 8.69
CA THR A 331 -0.17 3.25 8.67
C THR A 331 -0.37 4.75 8.93
N ILE A 332 -1.38 5.37 8.30
CA ILE A 332 -1.71 6.78 8.55
C ILE A 332 -2.16 6.98 10.00
N SER A 333 -3.01 6.08 10.51
CA SER A 333 -3.48 6.13 11.90
C SER A 333 -2.32 6.04 12.92
N MET A 334 -1.30 5.22 12.64
CA MET A 334 -0.12 5.12 13.50
C MET A 334 0.67 6.43 13.53
N TRP A 335 0.87 7.09 12.39
CA TRP A 335 1.49 8.41 12.31
C TRP A 335 0.71 9.45 13.13
N GLU A 336 -0.59 9.53 12.90
CA GLU A 336 -1.49 10.47 13.57
C GLU A 336 -1.45 10.27 15.09
N MET A 337 -1.62 9.02 15.57
CA MET A 337 -1.62 8.69 16.99
C MET A 337 -0.25 8.90 17.64
N PHE A 338 0.85 8.64 16.92
CA PHE A 338 2.19 8.92 17.40
C PHE A 338 2.40 10.44 17.64
N LEU A 339 2.00 11.28 16.67
CA LEU A 339 2.12 12.73 16.80
C LEU A 339 1.17 13.32 17.85
N ILE A 340 -0.06 12.80 17.98
CA ILE A 340 -0.97 13.17 19.06
C ILE A 340 -0.34 12.91 20.42
N LYS A 341 0.30 11.73 20.58
CA LYS A 341 0.97 11.37 21.81
C LYS A 341 2.10 12.34 22.18
N ILE A 342 2.95 12.71 21.22
CA ILE A 342 4.15 13.50 21.47
C ILE A 342 3.82 14.98 21.60
N PHE A 343 3.03 15.53 20.68
CA PHE A 343 2.88 16.98 20.52
C PHE A 343 1.54 17.55 20.98
N LEU A 344 0.48 16.71 21.06
CA LEU A 344 -0.88 17.19 21.33
C LEU A 344 -1.41 16.74 22.72
N GLY A 345 -0.52 16.25 23.59
CA GLY A 345 -0.85 15.95 24.99
C GLY A 345 -1.90 14.85 25.16
N ASN A 346 -1.84 13.79 24.35
CA ASN A 346 -2.72 12.63 24.43
C ASN A 346 -4.22 12.90 24.15
N LYS A 347 -4.54 13.94 23.38
CA LYS A 347 -5.92 14.27 23.03
C LYS A 347 -6.43 13.33 21.92
N GLU A 348 -6.66 12.06 22.25
CA GLU A 348 -7.14 11.00 21.34
C GLU A 348 -8.48 11.32 20.68
N GLN A 349 -9.26 12.20 21.29
CA GLN A 349 -10.50 12.73 20.70
C GLN A 349 -10.26 13.46 19.38
N ASN A 350 -9.04 13.92 19.11
CA ASN A 350 -8.66 14.56 17.85
C ASN A 350 -8.38 13.57 16.72
N TYR A 351 -8.30 12.26 17.02
CA TYR A 351 -8.07 11.24 16.02
C TYR A 351 -9.17 11.20 14.97
N LYS A 352 -8.79 11.18 13.70
CA LYS A 352 -9.68 11.08 12.55
C LYS A 352 -9.36 9.82 11.76
N TYR A 353 -10.34 8.89 11.65
CA TYR A 353 -10.14 7.70 10.82
C TYR A 353 -9.87 8.08 9.35
N PRO A 354 -8.72 7.69 8.79
CA PRO A 354 -8.37 8.04 7.40
C PRO A 354 -9.22 7.22 6.42
N LYS A 355 -10.14 7.88 5.71
CA LYS A 355 -11.00 7.28 4.68
C LYS A 355 -10.18 6.90 3.43
N PHE A 356 -10.79 6.22 2.45
CA PHE A 356 -10.13 5.90 1.17
C PHE A 356 -9.51 7.14 0.53
N ALA A 357 -8.31 6.99 -0.02
CA ALA A 357 -7.51 8.06 -0.62
C ALA A 357 -7.18 9.23 0.33
N SER A 358 -7.21 9.03 1.66
CA SER A 358 -6.68 10.01 2.61
C SER A 358 -5.19 10.21 2.40
N GLN A 359 -4.74 11.44 2.61
CA GLN A 359 -3.35 11.87 2.47
C GLN A 359 -2.85 12.46 3.78
N PHE A 360 -1.67 12.04 4.24
CA PHE A 360 -0.94 12.63 5.35
C PHE A 360 0.35 13.24 4.81
N THR A 361 0.53 14.54 4.99
CA THR A 361 1.61 15.29 4.34
C THR A 361 2.45 16.03 5.35
N PHE A 362 3.78 16.04 5.15
CA PHE A 362 4.73 16.85 5.87
C PHE A 362 5.41 17.80 4.87
N GLU A 363 5.28 19.09 5.10
CA GLU A 363 5.99 20.14 4.37
C GLU A 363 7.09 20.74 5.24
N ILE A 364 8.32 20.74 4.76
CA ILE A 364 9.43 21.45 5.38
C ILE A 364 9.65 22.76 4.64
N VAL A 365 9.41 23.84 5.32
CA VAL A 365 9.46 25.20 4.74
C VAL A 365 10.45 26.09 5.47
N THR A 366 10.92 27.13 4.77
CA THR A 366 11.81 28.17 5.34
C THR A 366 11.48 29.53 4.76
N ASP A 367 11.66 30.61 5.53
CA ASP A 367 11.59 31.94 5.03
C ASP A 367 12.99 32.40 4.58
N ASP A 368 13.20 32.48 3.26
CA ASP A 368 14.49 32.92 2.66
C ASP A 368 14.78 34.38 2.85
N LYS A 369 13.81 35.23 3.26
CA LYS A 369 14.00 36.66 3.47
C LYS A 369 14.53 36.97 4.86
N GLU A 370 14.20 36.17 5.86
CA GLU A 370 14.66 36.42 7.24
C GLU A 370 16.13 36.06 7.41
N VAL A 371 16.60 34.95 6.83
CA VAL A 371 18.00 34.50 6.99
C VAL A 371 18.62 34.18 5.64
N PRO A 372 19.70 34.87 5.23
CA PRO A 372 20.38 34.58 3.98
C PRO A 372 20.91 33.14 3.91
N GLN A 373 20.91 32.58 2.70
CA GLN A 373 21.52 31.30 2.41
C GLN A 373 22.96 31.21 2.92
N GLY A 374 23.37 30.09 3.51
CA GLY A 374 24.70 29.93 4.13
C GLY A 374 24.83 30.46 5.56
N LYS A 375 23.79 31.12 6.10
CA LYS A 375 23.67 31.46 7.52
C LYS A 375 22.54 30.77 8.24
N LYS A 376 21.72 29.98 7.50
CA LYS A 376 20.64 29.19 8.05
C LYS A 376 21.16 28.05 8.91
N THR A 377 20.35 27.69 9.89
CA THR A 377 20.50 26.49 10.72
C THR A 377 19.13 25.80 10.80
N TYR A 378 19.05 24.65 11.38
CA TYR A 378 17.79 23.87 11.52
C TYR A 378 16.66 24.67 12.19
N ILE A 379 16.97 25.65 13.03
CA ILE A 379 15.98 26.54 13.67
C ILE A 379 15.22 27.42 12.65
N ASN A 380 15.76 27.60 11.46
CA ASN A 380 15.14 28.44 10.42
C ASN A 380 14.14 27.65 9.56
N TYR A 381 13.89 26.37 9.89
CA TYR A 381 12.96 25.54 9.15
C TYR A 381 11.76 25.16 10.02
N THR A 382 10.61 25.15 9.40
CA THR A 382 9.32 24.76 10.01
C THR A 382 8.80 23.50 9.34
N ILE A 383 8.29 22.56 10.13
CA ILE A 383 7.57 21.40 9.68
C ILE A 383 6.07 21.63 9.88
N ASN A 384 5.31 21.54 8.78
CA ASN A 384 3.87 21.57 8.79
C ASN A 384 3.33 20.18 8.43
N CYS A 385 2.48 19.62 9.26
CA CYS A 385 1.83 18.33 9.02
C CYS A 385 0.36 18.56 8.69
N TYR A 386 -0.14 17.90 7.66
CA TYR A 386 -1.52 18.02 7.21
C TYR A 386 -2.17 16.63 7.13
N LEU A 387 -3.42 16.52 7.53
CA LEU A 387 -4.27 15.38 7.24
C LEU A 387 -5.41 15.83 6.32
N ASN A 388 -5.45 15.35 5.07
CA ASN A 388 -6.44 15.74 4.07
C ASN A 388 -6.58 17.27 3.94
N ASP A 389 -5.46 17.97 3.74
CA ASP A 389 -5.34 19.44 3.61
C ASP A 389 -5.67 20.24 4.89
N GLU A 390 -6.11 19.60 5.98
CA GLU A 390 -6.27 20.26 7.27
C GLU A 390 -4.95 20.26 8.04
N LEU A 391 -4.50 21.45 8.46
CA LEU A 391 -3.29 21.61 9.27
C LEU A 391 -3.46 20.89 10.61
N PHE A 392 -2.62 19.88 10.82
CA PHE A 392 -2.64 19.02 11.99
C PHE A 392 -1.63 19.48 13.07
N LEU A 393 -0.43 19.85 12.62
CA LEU A 393 0.68 20.24 13.50
C LEU A 393 1.61 21.22 12.77
N THR A 394 2.09 22.23 13.49
CA THR A 394 3.21 23.09 13.06
C THR A 394 4.25 23.09 14.16
N LYS A 395 5.54 22.86 13.81
CA LYS A 395 6.67 22.86 14.74
C LYS A 395 7.93 23.39 14.07
N ASN A 396 8.84 23.91 14.88
CA ASN A 396 10.22 24.11 14.45
C ASN A 396 10.89 22.74 14.19
N VAL A 397 11.70 22.63 13.15
CA VAL A 397 12.31 21.34 12.76
C VAL A 397 13.29 20.84 13.83
N ASP A 398 14.10 21.71 14.43
CA ASP A 398 15.07 21.30 15.48
C ASP A 398 14.34 20.75 16.71
N GLU A 399 13.25 21.42 17.12
CA GLU A 399 12.41 20.94 18.21
C GLU A 399 11.73 19.61 17.87
N PHE A 400 11.19 19.50 16.64
CA PHE A 400 10.54 18.28 16.19
C PHE A 400 11.48 17.07 16.23
N ILE A 401 12.69 17.20 15.64
CA ILE A 401 13.70 16.13 15.65
C ILE A 401 14.03 15.74 17.07
N LYS A 402 14.32 16.70 17.94
CA LYS A 402 14.73 16.47 19.33
C LYS A 402 13.67 15.73 20.15
N GLU A 403 12.39 16.08 19.98
CA GLU A 403 11.29 15.43 20.68
C GLU A 403 11.02 14.02 20.13
N VAL A 404 11.11 13.84 18.81
CA VAL A 404 10.87 12.57 18.13
C VAL A 404 11.98 11.55 18.41
N GLU A 405 13.26 11.94 18.30
CA GLU A 405 14.41 11.04 18.53
C GLU A 405 14.44 10.45 19.94
N GLN A 406 13.92 11.18 20.93
CA GLN A 406 13.78 10.67 22.31
C GLN A 406 12.68 9.61 22.47
N LYS A 407 11.80 9.46 21.50
CA LYS A 407 10.61 8.62 21.59
C LYS A 407 10.60 7.44 20.62
N ILE A 408 11.26 7.55 19.47
CA ILE A 408 11.35 6.44 18.51
C ILE A 408 12.30 5.35 19.02
N TYR A 409 12.03 4.10 18.62
CA TYR A 409 12.85 2.96 19.00
C TYR A 409 14.02 2.75 18.05
N THR A 410 15.16 2.33 18.59
CA THR A 410 16.29 1.79 17.82
C THR A 410 15.94 0.41 17.25
N ASP A 411 16.72 -0.09 16.29
CA ASP A 411 16.51 -1.43 15.75
C ASP A 411 16.69 -2.52 16.82
N ASP A 412 17.66 -2.35 17.74
CA ASP A 412 17.85 -3.26 18.86
C ASP A 412 16.62 -3.30 19.76
N LYS A 413 16.02 -2.14 20.08
CA LYS A 413 14.81 -2.07 20.88
C LYS A 413 13.59 -2.67 20.16
N ILE A 414 13.48 -2.48 18.85
CA ILE A 414 12.45 -3.12 18.03
C ILE A 414 12.61 -4.64 18.07
N ASN A 415 13.82 -5.13 17.87
CA ASN A 415 14.12 -6.56 17.93
C ASN A 415 13.82 -7.14 19.33
N GLU A 416 14.20 -6.44 20.40
CA GLU A 416 13.87 -6.83 21.78
C GLU A 416 12.34 -6.98 21.97
N ILE A 417 11.55 -5.99 21.53
CA ILE A 417 10.09 -6.01 21.68
C ILE A 417 9.46 -7.16 20.86
N CYS A 418 9.99 -7.43 19.67
CA CYS A 418 9.43 -8.42 18.75
C CYS A 418 9.85 -9.86 19.07
N HIS A 419 10.98 -10.08 19.76
CA HIS A 419 11.53 -11.42 20.04
C HIS A 419 11.44 -11.85 21.52
N PHE A 420 11.07 -10.95 22.43
CA PHE A 420 11.20 -11.17 23.88
C PHE A 420 10.35 -12.30 24.46
N ASP A 421 9.30 -12.77 23.76
CA ASP A 421 8.40 -13.81 24.29
C ASP A 421 8.73 -15.23 23.81
N ASN A 422 9.80 -15.43 23.00
CA ASN A 422 10.17 -16.78 22.53
C ASN A 422 10.82 -17.65 23.65
N ASP A 423 11.30 -17.05 24.75
CA ASP A 423 11.90 -17.81 25.86
C ASP A 423 10.90 -18.30 26.91
N SER A 424 9.64 -17.84 26.87
CA SER A 424 8.63 -18.27 27.84
C SER A 424 7.56 -19.25 27.30
N SER A 425 7.57 -19.54 25.98
CA SER A 425 6.59 -20.42 25.35
C SER A 425 7.16 -21.69 24.69
N ASP A 426 8.42 -22.08 25.00
CA ASP A 426 9.01 -23.34 24.55
C ASP A 426 8.37 -24.61 25.17
N LYS A 427 7.16 -24.49 25.67
CA LYS A 427 6.33 -25.65 25.97
C LYS A 427 4.94 -25.44 25.40
N GLU A 428 4.71 -25.91 24.17
CA GLU A 428 3.41 -26.28 23.59
C GLU A 428 2.93 -25.62 22.26
N SER A 429 3.77 -24.93 21.48
CA SER A 429 3.27 -24.54 20.14
C SER A 429 4.21 -24.82 18.93
N SER A 430 5.26 -25.63 19.12
CA SER A 430 6.16 -26.02 18.02
C SER A 430 5.58 -27.12 17.09
N SER A 431 4.28 -27.38 17.13
CA SER A 431 3.75 -28.60 16.50
C SER A 431 3.04 -28.43 15.16
N ASP A 432 2.55 -27.26 14.78
CA ASP A 432 1.69 -27.18 13.60
C ASP A 432 2.31 -26.50 12.35
N GLU A 433 3.22 -25.55 12.50
CA GLU A 433 3.94 -24.99 11.32
C GLU A 433 5.10 -25.87 10.84
N ASP A 434 5.83 -26.52 11.75
CA ASP A 434 6.83 -27.52 11.38
C ASP A 434 6.19 -28.79 10.83
N LYS A 435 5.03 -29.22 11.33
CA LYS A 435 4.26 -30.32 10.71
C LYS A 435 3.79 -29.99 9.30
N GLY A 436 3.49 -28.74 8.99
CA GLY A 436 3.15 -28.30 7.64
C GLY A 436 4.34 -28.37 6.68
N LYS A 437 5.52 -27.96 7.11
CA LYS A 437 6.76 -28.03 6.31
C LYS A 437 7.25 -29.46 6.13
N ASP A 438 7.22 -30.27 7.19
CA ASP A 438 7.54 -31.69 7.13
C ASP A 438 6.54 -32.47 6.27
N LEU A 439 5.26 -32.17 6.35
CA LEU A 439 4.24 -32.78 5.50
C LEU A 439 4.42 -32.39 4.02
N TYR A 440 4.77 -31.14 3.73
CA TYR A 440 5.05 -30.69 2.36
C TYR A 440 6.32 -31.32 1.80
N PHE A 441 7.37 -31.45 2.62
CA PHE A 441 8.60 -32.13 2.27
C PHE A 441 8.37 -33.63 2.04
N ILE A 442 7.64 -34.32 2.91
CA ILE A 442 7.26 -35.73 2.77
C ILE A 442 6.40 -35.93 1.51
N LEU A 443 5.40 -35.09 1.28
CA LEU A 443 4.55 -35.16 0.07
C LEU A 443 5.38 -34.96 -1.20
N THR A 444 6.36 -34.06 -1.19
CA THR A 444 7.26 -33.82 -2.34
C THR A 444 8.14 -35.04 -2.62
N ILE A 445 8.67 -35.71 -1.60
CA ILE A 445 9.47 -36.93 -1.73
C ILE A 445 8.58 -38.09 -2.25
N VAL A 446 7.38 -38.27 -1.70
CA VAL A 446 6.45 -39.30 -2.13
C VAL A 446 6.01 -39.09 -3.58
N PHE A 447 5.73 -37.85 -3.99
CA PHE A 447 5.35 -37.52 -5.37
C PHE A 447 6.49 -37.75 -6.36
N SER A 448 7.73 -37.41 -6.01
CA SER A 448 8.89 -37.64 -6.86
C SER A 448 9.21 -39.13 -6.96
N ALA A 449 9.09 -39.92 -5.88
CA ALA A 449 9.29 -41.35 -5.88
C ALA A 449 8.23 -42.10 -6.72
N THR A 450 6.95 -41.72 -6.59
CA THR A 450 5.86 -42.30 -7.39
C THR A 450 5.98 -41.98 -8.87
N THR A 451 6.41 -40.76 -9.22
CA THR A 451 6.67 -40.40 -10.63
C THR A 451 7.84 -41.19 -11.21
N GLY A 452 8.90 -41.42 -10.44
CA GLY A 452 10.02 -42.28 -10.83
C GLY A 452 9.62 -43.72 -11.09
N VAL A 453 8.78 -44.32 -10.22
CA VAL A 453 8.27 -45.68 -10.41
C VAL A 453 7.36 -45.79 -11.64
N LEU A 454 6.49 -44.80 -11.88
CA LEU A 454 5.63 -44.75 -13.08
C LEU A 454 6.44 -44.68 -14.38
N LEU A 455 7.52 -43.88 -14.39
CA LEU A 455 8.44 -43.79 -15.53
C LEU A 455 9.14 -45.12 -15.79
N LEU A 456 9.63 -45.81 -14.75
CA LEU A 456 10.25 -47.14 -14.87
C LEU A 456 9.25 -48.18 -15.40
N LEU A 457 8.00 -48.18 -14.94
CA LEU A 457 6.95 -49.05 -15.45
C LEU A 457 6.63 -48.76 -16.93
N MET A 458 6.57 -47.47 -17.30
CA MET A 458 6.37 -47.07 -18.70
C MET A 458 7.49 -47.57 -19.62
N VAL A 459 8.74 -47.38 -19.21
CA VAL A 459 9.92 -47.92 -19.95
C VAL A 459 9.85 -49.43 -20.05
N PHE A 460 9.50 -50.16 -18.96
CA PHE A 460 9.35 -51.63 -18.96
C PHE A 460 8.26 -52.06 -19.95
N PHE A 461 7.11 -51.42 -19.99
CA PHE A 461 6.06 -51.73 -20.94
C PHE A 461 6.45 -51.44 -22.38
N ILE A 462 7.18 -50.38 -22.65
CA ILE A 462 7.74 -50.06 -23.99
C ILE A 462 8.71 -51.15 -24.44
N ILE A 463 9.63 -51.55 -23.57
CA ILE A 463 10.59 -52.63 -23.87
C ILE A 463 9.88 -53.96 -24.14
N LYS A 464 8.84 -54.27 -23.32
CA LYS A 464 8.04 -55.48 -23.49
C LYS A 464 7.24 -55.47 -24.80
N ALA A 465 6.65 -54.32 -25.18
CA ALA A 465 5.95 -54.15 -26.45
C ALA A 465 6.91 -54.25 -27.66
N CYS A 466 8.10 -53.69 -27.58
CA CYS A 466 9.15 -53.84 -28.62
C CYS A 466 9.58 -55.31 -28.76
N ARG A 467 9.79 -56.03 -27.65
CA ARG A 467 10.14 -57.47 -27.69
C ARG A 467 9.05 -58.31 -28.31
N ASN A 468 7.77 -58.08 -27.96
CA ASN A 468 6.64 -58.81 -28.56
C ASN A 468 6.51 -58.52 -30.06
N LYS A 469 6.74 -57.27 -30.50
CA LYS A 469 6.73 -56.91 -31.93
C LYS A 469 7.83 -57.61 -32.72
N ASN A 470 9.05 -57.75 -32.14
CA ASN A 470 10.15 -58.46 -32.77
C ASN A 470 9.87 -59.97 -32.85
N SER A 471 9.18 -60.61 -31.85
CA SER A 471 8.80 -62.00 -31.89
C SER A 471 7.73 -62.31 -32.95
N GLU A 472 6.77 -61.41 -33.17
CA GLU A 472 5.76 -61.54 -34.24
C GLU A 472 6.41 -61.37 -35.64
N THR A 473 7.42 -60.50 -35.79
CA THR A 473 8.13 -60.30 -37.05
C THR A 473 8.95 -61.56 -37.38
N ILE A 474 9.67 -62.17 -36.41
CA ILE A 474 10.42 -63.42 -36.59
C ILE A 474 9.51 -64.56 -36.93
N VAL A 475 8.31 -64.66 -36.34
CA VAL A 475 7.30 -65.73 -36.67
C VAL A 475 6.71 -65.52 -38.07
N LYS A 476 6.53 -64.30 -38.55
CA LYS A 476 6.08 -64.02 -39.91
C LYS A 476 7.17 -64.34 -40.97
N GLU A 477 8.44 -64.00 -40.72
CA GLU A 477 9.54 -64.36 -41.61
C GLU A 477 9.79 -65.87 -41.67
N GLY A 478 9.68 -66.61 -40.53
CA GLY A 478 9.75 -68.06 -40.48
C GLY A 478 8.62 -68.79 -41.25
N ARG A 479 7.41 -68.18 -41.32
CA ARG A 479 6.27 -68.69 -42.12
C ARG A 479 6.41 -68.40 -43.62
N LEU A 480 7.10 -67.32 -44.01
CA LEU A 480 7.37 -67.04 -45.44
C LEU A 480 8.45 -67.95 -46.04
N LEU A 481 9.43 -68.41 -45.25
CA LEU A 481 10.49 -69.34 -45.68
C LEU A 481 9.96 -70.79 -45.82
N ASN A 482 8.96 -71.20 -45.03
CA ASN A 482 8.38 -72.56 -45.12
C ASN A 482 7.36 -72.75 -46.26
N ASN A 483 6.86 -71.65 -46.88
CA ASN A 483 5.91 -71.77 -48.03
C ASN A 483 6.59 -71.73 -49.37
N SER A 484 7.95 -71.63 -49.48
CA SER A 484 8.67 -71.66 -50.71
C SER A 484 9.29 -73.02 -51.10
N GLU A 485 9.06 -74.09 -50.26
CA GLU A 485 9.64 -75.42 -50.52
C GLU A 485 8.61 -76.51 -50.94
N THR A 486 7.33 -76.12 -51.23
CA THR A 486 6.39 -77.11 -51.77
C THR A 486 5.73 -76.62 -53.07
N SER A 487 6.52 -76.67 -54.14
CA SER A 487 5.97 -76.77 -55.51
C SER A 487 7.04 -77.32 -56.41
N PHE A 488 7.07 -78.64 -56.43
CA PHE A 488 7.39 -79.46 -57.59
C PHE A 488 6.39 -80.56 -57.66
#